data_1b029b073278649a183e2a71264491d1
#
_entry.id   1b029b073278649a183e2a71264491d1
#
_cell.length_a   1.000
_cell.length_b   1.000
_cell.length_c   1.000
_cell.angle_alpha   90.00
_cell.angle_beta   90.00
_cell.angle_gamma   90.00
#
_symmetry.space_group_name_H-M   'P 1'
#
loop_
_entity.id
_entity.type
_entity.pdbx_description
1 polymer ?
#
loop_
_entity_poly.entity_id
_entity_poly.type
_entity_poly.pdbx_seq_one_letter_code
_entity_poly.pdbx_strand_id
1 'polypeptide(L)' 'VPRIIFNLKEDIDLQIASLQLILSKAKIDGNSLEFIDLRFDKPIIRFAPKKNG' A
#
# COMPACT_ATOMS: atom_id res chain seq x y z
N VAL A 1 -7.45 7.23 5.67
CA VAL A 1 -7.45 6.36 4.48
C VAL A 1 -6.11 6.55 3.76
N PRO A 2 -5.39 5.48 3.47
CA PRO A 2 -4.13 5.62 2.76
C PRO A 2 -4.35 6.12 1.33
N ARG A 3 -3.37 6.85 0.85
CA ARG A 3 -3.34 7.33 -0.50
C ARG A 3 -2.79 6.22 -1.39
N ILE A 4 -3.51 5.89 -2.47
CA ILE A 4 -3.14 4.78 -3.33
C ILE A 4 -3.01 5.28 -4.76
N ILE A 5 -1.89 4.97 -5.40
CA ILE A 5 -1.63 5.36 -6.78
C ILE A 5 -1.47 4.12 -7.63
N PHE A 6 -2.28 4.00 -8.68
CA PHE A 6 -2.22 2.88 -9.62
C PHE A 6 -1.55 3.31 -10.92
N ASN A 7 -1.02 2.34 -11.65
CA ASN A 7 -0.57 2.51 -13.02
C ASN A 7 -1.63 1.95 -13.96
N LEU A 8 -2.36 2.83 -14.61
CA LEU A 8 -3.48 2.41 -15.49
C LEU A 8 -3.01 1.75 -16.78
N LYS A 9 -1.72 1.80 -17.09
CA LYS A 9 -1.16 1.16 -18.28
C LYS A 9 -0.74 -0.28 -18.04
N GLU A 10 -0.69 -0.71 -16.79
CA GLU A 10 -0.30 -2.06 -16.40
C GLU A 10 -1.49 -2.86 -15.92
N ASP A 11 -1.27 -4.13 -15.63
CA ASP A 11 -2.32 -5.03 -15.17
C ASP A 11 -2.92 -4.55 -13.84
N ILE A 12 -4.15 -4.07 -13.89
CA ILE A 12 -4.84 -3.55 -12.73
C ILE A 12 -5.16 -4.65 -11.72
N ASP A 13 -5.51 -5.84 -12.19
CA ASP A 13 -5.84 -6.96 -11.30
C ASP A 13 -4.64 -7.36 -10.45
N LEU A 14 -3.44 -7.36 -11.03
CA LEU A 14 -2.21 -7.61 -10.30
C LEU A 14 -1.96 -6.53 -9.26
N GLN A 15 -2.18 -5.28 -9.61
CA GLN A 15 -2.01 -4.17 -8.69
C GLN A 15 -3.00 -4.27 -7.52
N ILE A 16 -4.24 -4.63 -7.79
CA ILE A 16 -5.24 -4.81 -6.75
C ILE A 16 -4.86 -5.98 -5.84
N ALA A 17 -4.37 -7.09 -6.39
CA ALA A 17 -3.91 -8.22 -5.59
C ALA A 17 -2.75 -7.82 -4.67
N SER A 18 -1.79 -7.07 -5.21
CA SER A 18 -0.67 -6.56 -4.41
C SER A 18 -1.16 -5.63 -3.29
N LEU A 19 -2.09 -4.75 -3.61
CA LEU A 19 -2.69 -3.84 -2.63
C LEU A 19 -3.34 -4.61 -1.49
N GLN A 20 -4.11 -5.65 -1.81
CA GLN A 20 -4.78 -6.47 -0.81
C GLN A 20 -3.78 -7.13 0.13
N LEU A 21 -2.68 -7.66 -0.41
CA LEU A 21 -1.63 -8.26 0.40
C LEU A 21 -0.99 -7.22 1.33
N ILE A 22 -0.70 -6.04 0.81
CA ILE A 22 -0.08 -4.96 1.59
C ILE A 22 -1.01 -4.53 2.73
N LEU A 23 -2.29 -4.34 2.44
CA LEU A 23 -3.26 -3.94 3.45
C LEU A 23 -3.43 -5.00 4.52
N SER A 24 -3.48 -6.28 4.13
CA SER A 24 -3.59 -7.39 5.07
C SER A 24 -2.40 -7.46 6.00
N LYS A 25 -1.19 -7.34 5.44
CA LYS A 25 0.02 -7.42 6.24
C LYS A 25 0.14 -6.23 7.18
N ALA A 26 -0.19 -5.04 6.73
CA ALA A 26 -0.18 -3.85 7.59
C ALA A 26 -1.15 -4.00 8.76
N LYS A 27 -2.32 -4.58 8.50
CA LYS A 27 -3.30 -4.83 9.54
C LYS A 27 -2.79 -5.82 10.58
N ILE A 28 -2.18 -6.92 10.13
CA ILE A 28 -1.61 -7.94 11.01
C ILE A 28 -0.50 -7.36 11.88
N ASP A 29 0.37 -6.55 11.28
CA ASP A 29 1.49 -5.93 11.97
C ASP A 29 1.07 -4.74 12.84
N GLY A 30 -0.17 -4.29 12.74
CA GLY A 30 -0.65 -3.13 13.49
C GLY A 30 -0.11 -1.81 12.99
N ASN A 31 0.34 -1.76 11.75
CA ASN A 31 0.89 -0.55 11.14
C ASN A 31 -0.19 0.21 10.37
N SER A 32 -0.14 1.54 10.45
CA SER A 32 -1.04 2.40 9.69
C SER A 32 -0.37 2.83 8.40
N LEU A 33 -1.02 2.57 7.28
CA LEU A 33 -0.52 2.96 5.97
C LEU A 33 -0.91 4.39 5.68
N GLU A 34 0.05 5.18 5.18
CA GLU A 34 -0.17 6.54 4.74
C GLU A 34 -0.27 6.61 3.22
N PHE A 35 0.56 5.83 2.53
CA PHE A 35 0.73 5.96 1.09
C PHE A 35 1.19 4.65 0.47
N ILE A 36 0.62 4.30 -0.68
CA ILE A 36 1.04 3.14 -1.49
C ILE A 36 1.11 3.57 -2.94
N ASP A 37 2.27 3.36 -3.57
CA ASP A 37 2.47 3.66 -4.97
C ASP A 37 2.73 2.37 -5.73
N LEU A 38 1.82 2.01 -6.61
CA LEU A 38 1.87 0.76 -7.37
C LEU A 38 2.32 0.96 -8.82
N ARG A 39 2.88 2.13 -9.15
CA ARG A 39 3.29 2.45 -10.53
C ARG A 39 4.59 1.79 -10.94
N PHE A 40 5.33 1.21 -10.00
CA PHE A 40 6.65 0.64 -10.24
C PHE A 40 6.60 -0.88 -10.09
N ASP A 41 7.66 -1.56 -10.53
CA ASP A 41 7.78 -3.02 -10.42
C ASP A 41 7.59 -3.50 -8.98
N LYS A 42 8.10 -2.72 -8.03
CA LYS A 42 7.94 -3.01 -6.62
C LYS A 42 7.11 -1.90 -6.00
N PRO A 43 6.10 -2.23 -5.18
CA PRO A 43 5.32 -1.21 -4.52
C PRO A 43 6.17 -0.35 -3.59
N ILE A 44 5.91 0.94 -3.62
CA ILE A 44 6.51 1.88 -2.67
C ILE A 44 5.49 2.13 -1.58
N ILE A 45 5.87 1.88 -0.34
CA ILE A 45 4.95 1.94 0.79
C ILE A 45 5.51 2.92 1.82
N ARG A 46 4.63 3.77 2.34
CA ARG A 46 4.95 4.65 3.45
C ARG A 46 3.98 4.40 4.58
N PHE A 47 4.51 4.17 5.76
CA PHE A 47 3.70 4.04 6.96
C PHE A 47 3.56 5.37 7.66
N ALA A 48 2.40 5.59 8.27
CA ALA A 48 2.18 6.76 9.10
C ALA A 48 3.07 6.67 10.36
N PRO A 49 3.62 7.80 10.84
CA PRO A 49 4.43 7.77 12.05
C PRO A 49 3.58 7.31 13.23
N LYS A 50 4.19 6.48 14.11
CA LYS A 50 3.53 6.05 15.33
C LYS A 50 3.49 7.21 16.29
N LYS A 51 2.30 7.47 16.84
CA LYS A 51 2.17 8.45 17.91
C LYS A 51 2.75 7.85 19.18
N ASN A 52 3.73 8.50 19.74
CA ASN A 52 4.22 8.15 21.06
C ASN A 52 3.25 8.71 22.08
N GLY A 53 2.63 7.86 22.64
CA GLY A 53 1.84 8.11 23.76
C GLY A 53 1.13 8.72 24.47
#